data_270f2671d645841ae8296f8872985f77
#
_entry.id   270f2671d645841ae8296f8872985f77
#
_cell.length_a   1.000
_cell.length_b   1.000
_cell.length_c   1.000
_cell.angle_alpha   90.00
_cell.angle_beta   90.00
_cell.angle_gamma   90.00
#
_symmetry.space_group_name_H-M   'P 1'
#
loop_
_entity.id
_entity.type
_entity.pdbx_description
1 polymer ?
#
loop_
_entity_poly.entity_id
_entity_poly.type
_entity_poly.pdbx_seq_one_letter_code
_entity_poly.pdbx_strand_id
1 'polypeptide(L)'
;IDISSTELARRGTTSWLPTTFTDGVEQIKDACAAIAQADEERGPEFCGARIQGIYLEGPFFTMKHVGAQNPAYLIDPSEKVFDEWQEAAGGRIVKSAMAAERDGAAAYAAALSAKGVVTCIGHSDATYDECAAAINAGASCFTHTYNGQRGLHHREPGVVGAAMSTP
;
A
#
# COMPACT_ATOMS: atom_id res chain seq x y z
N ILE A 1 5.22 -13.57 -11.97
CA ILE A 1 3.86 -12.99 -12.07
C ILE A 1 2.90 -14.05 -12.64
N ASP A 2 3.15 -14.62 -13.81
CA ASP A 2 2.22 -15.55 -14.47
C ASP A 2 1.99 -16.86 -13.73
N ILE A 3 3.05 -17.43 -13.14
CA ILE A 3 2.95 -18.59 -12.27
C ILE A 3 2.02 -18.30 -11.09
N SER A 4 2.20 -17.16 -10.42
CA SER A 4 1.36 -16.74 -9.30
C SER A 4 -0.10 -16.56 -9.72
N SER A 5 -0.35 -15.88 -10.86
CA SER A 5 -1.69 -15.67 -11.40
C SER A 5 -2.38 -16.99 -11.74
N THR A 6 -1.65 -17.94 -12.32
CA THR A 6 -2.17 -19.28 -12.66
C THR A 6 -2.53 -20.07 -11.40
N GLU A 7 -1.66 -20.07 -10.39
CA GLU A 7 -1.92 -20.77 -9.12
C GLU A 7 -3.06 -20.12 -8.32
N LEU A 8 -3.19 -18.81 -8.34
CA LEU A 8 -4.32 -18.09 -7.76
C LEU A 8 -5.64 -18.51 -8.41
N ALA A 9 -5.69 -18.54 -9.76
CA ALA A 9 -6.88 -18.97 -10.49
C ALA A 9 -7.27 -20.42 -10.17
N ARG A 10 -6.32 -21.34 -10.09
CA ARG A 10 -6.55 -22.74 -9.70
C ARG A 10 -7.16 -22.88 -8.29
N ARG A 11 -6.96 -21.89 -7.44
CA ARG A 11 -7.51 -21.84 -6.07
C ARG A 11 -8.76 -20.99 -5.94
N GLY A 12 -9.34 -20.53 -7.06
CA GLY A 12 -10.59 -19.76 -7.09
C GLY A 12 -10.42 -18.24 -7.02
N THR A 13 -9.18 -17.72 -6.95
CA THR A 13 -8.93 -16.27 -7.02
C THR A 13 -8.91 -15.83 -8.48
N THR A 14 -9.84 -14.99 -8.87
CA THR A 14 -9.99 -14.53 -10.27
C THR A 14 -9.33 -13.19 -10.56
N SER A 15 -9.02 -12.42 -9.50
CA SER A 15 -8.40 -11.08 -9.60
C SER A 15 -7.49 -10.84 -8.40
N TRP A 16 -6.41 -10.10 -8.59
CA TRP A 16 -5.48 -9.75 -7.52
C TRP A 16 -4.71 -8.47 -7.80
N LEU A 17 -4.07 -7.95 -6.76
CA LEU A 17 -3.10 -6.86 -6.83
C LEU A 17 -1.73 -7.46 -6.51
N PRO A 18 -0.81 -7.63 -7.47
CA PRO A 18 0.58 -7.85 -7.16
C PRO A 18 1.06 -6.79 -6.18
N THR A 19 1.67 -7.24 -5.09
CA THR A 19 2.01 -6.37 -3.96
C THR A 19 3.52 -6.31 -3.82
N THR A 20 4.09 -5.09 -3.77
CA THR A 20 5.50 -4.88 -3.47
C THR A 20 5.77 -4.97 -1.98
N PHE A 21 7.02 -5.18 -1.61
CA PHE A 21 7.52 -5.11 -0.23
C PHE A 21 8.41 -3.87 -0.08
N THR A 22 8.72 -3.50 1.18
CA THR A 22 9.69 -2.44 1.46
C THR A 22 11.06 -2.82 0.92
N ASP A 23 11.55 -2.03 -0.01
CA ASP A 23 12.86 -2.14 -0.64
C ASP A 23 13.37 -0.74 -1.05
N GLY A 24 14.53 -0.66 -1.71
CA GLY A 24 15.05 0.58 -2.26
C GLY A 24 14.12 1.18 -3.33
N VAL A 25 14.20 2.49 -3.50
CA VAL A 25 13.32 3.23 -4.42
C VAL A 25 13.40 2.68 -5.85
N GLU A 26 14.61 2.40 -6.34
CA GLU A 26 14.80 1.85 -7.68
C GLU A 26 14.30 0.41 -7.80
N GLN A 27 14.47 -0.42 -6.77
CA GLN A 27 14.00 -1.81 -6.76
C GLN A 27 12.46 -1.87 -6.83
N ILE A 28 11.78 -0.98 -6.09
CA ILE A 28 10.30 -0.87 -6.16
C ILE A 28 9.87 -0.40 -7.54
N LYS A 29 10.58 0.56 -8.13
CA LYS A 29 10.33 1.04 -9.48
C LYS A 29 10.45 -0.07 -10.53
N ASP A 30 11.52 -0.84 -10.45
CA ASP A 30 11.75 -1.99 -11.35
C ASP A 30 10.67 -3.06 -11.18
N ALA A 31 10.25 -3.33 -9.93
CA ALA A 31 9.17 -4.27 -9.66
C ALA A 31 7.83 -3.79 -10.27
N CYS A 32 7.51 -2.49 -10.15
CA CYS A 32 6.32 -1.90 -10.74
C CYS A 32 6.34 -1.99 -12.28
N ALA A 33 7.46 -1.69 -12.91
CA ALA A 33 7.65 -1.81 -14.36
C ALA A 33 7.50 -3.27 -14.83
N ALA A 34 8.09 -4.22 -14.10
CA ALA A 34 8.00 -5.65 -14.42
C ALA A 34 6.55 -6.19 -14.30
N ILE A 35 5.79 -5.70 -13.34
CA ILE A 35 4.36 -6.06 -13.21
C ILE A 35 3.56 -5.49 -14.37
N ALA A 36 3.79 -4.22 -14.72
CA ALA A 36 3.12 -3.57 -15.84
C ALA A 36 3.40 -4.29 -17.16
N GLN A 37 4.66 -4.62 -17.43
CA GLN A 37 5.06 -5.37 -18.62
C GLN A 37 4.40 -6.75 -18.68
N ALA A 38 4.41 -7.49 -17.56
CA ALA A 38 3.78 -8.81 -17.51
C ALA A 38 2.28 -8.75 -17.78
N ASP A 39 1.59 -7.69 -17.36
CA ASP A 39 0.17 -7.49 -17.63
C ASP A 39 -0.10 -7.15 -19.11
N GLU A 40 0.73 -6.31 -19.71
CA GLU A 40 0.64 -5.92 -21.13
C GLU A 40 0.89 -7.10 -22.10
N GLU A 41 1.84 -7.97 -21.75
CA GLU A 41 2.19 -9.13 -22.58
C GLU A 41 1.14 -10.25 -22.56
N ARG A 42 0.15 -10.18 -21.66
CA ARG A 42 -0.91 -11.18 -21.56
C ARG A 42 -1.91 -11.06 -22.69
N GLY A 43 -1.98 -12.11 -23.49
CA GLY A 43 -2.99 -12.23 -24.53
C GLY A 43 -4.36 -12.65 -24.00
N PRO A 44 -5.40 -12.64 -24.83
CA PRO A 44 -6.77 -13.02 -24.46
C PRO A 44 -6.91 -14.47 -24.00
N GLU A 45 -5.97 -15.33 -24.36
CA GLU A 45 -5.94 -16.75 -23.98
C GLU A 45 -5.32 -17.02 -22.61
N PHE A 46 -4.85 -15.97 -21.90
CA PHE A 46 -4.26 -16.16 -20.58
C PHE A 46 -5.32 -16.53 -19.54
N CYS A 47 -5.22 -17.73 -18.99
CA CYS A 47 -6.20 -18.31 -18.06
C CYS A 47 -5.82 -18.15 -16.56
N GLY A 48 -5.03 -17.15 -16.19
CA GLY A 48 -4.68 -16.83 -14.80
C GLY A 48 -5.59 -15.79 -14.18
N ALA A 49 -5.41 -15.54 -12.88
CA ALA A 49 -6.04 -14.44 -12.18
C ALA A 49 -5.62 -13.10 -12.80
N ARG A 50 -6.57 -12.20 -13.01
CA ARG A 50 -6.33 -10.90 -13.63
C ARG A 50 -5.64 -9.94 -12.66
N ILE A 51 -4.66 -9.19 -13.16
CA ILE A 51 -4.07 -8.06 -12.42
C ILE A 51 -5.06 -6.89 -12.51
N GLN A 52 -5.47 -6.37 -11.34
CA GLN A 52 -6.38 -5.21 -11.25
C GLN A 52 -5.63 -3.92 -10.92
N GLY A 53 -4.33 -3.98 -10.82
CA GLY A 53 -3.43 -2.90 -10.46
C GLY A 53 -2.31 -3.39 -9.56
N ILE A 54 -1.53 -2.46 -9.02
CA ILE A 54 -0.40 -2.73 -8.11
C ILE A 54 -0.72 -2.17 -6.74
N TYR A 55 -0.37 -2.91 -5.69
CA TYR A 55 -0.39 -2.43 -4.32
C TYR A 55 1.03 -2.24 -3.78
N LEU A 56 1.34 -1.04 -3.31
CA LEU A 56 2.59 -0.72 -2.64
C LEU A 56 2.44 -0.94 -1.12
N GLU A 57 2.98 -2.03 -0.59
CA GLU A 57 3.06 -2.27 0.85
C GLU A 57 4.45 -1.89 1.38
N GLY A 58 4.63 -0.62 1.64
CA GLY A 58 5.88 0.04 2.01
C GLY A 58 6.44 0.91 0.87
N PRO A 59 7.52 1.62 1.14
CA PRO A 59 8.40 1.66 2.32
C PRO A 59 8.03 2.74 3.36
N PHE A 60 6.89 3.36 3.30
CA PHE A 60 6.45 4.49 4.12
C PHE A 60 5.97 4.09 5.52
N PHE A 61 6.70 3.18 6.18
CA PHE A 61 6.30 2.54 7.42
C PHE A 61 7.13 2.97 8.62
N THR A 62 6.65 2.67 9.84
CA THR A 62 7.37 2.96 11.07
C THR A 62 8.21 1.77 11.52
N MET A 63 9.37 2.07 12.10
CA MET A 63 10.29 1.05 12.66
C MET A 63 9.61 0.17 13.71
N LYS A 64 8.78 0.75 14.55
CA LYS A 64 8.14 0.04 15.67
C LYS A 64 7.22 -1.09 15.23
N HIS A 65 6.60 -0.96 14.07
CA HIS A 65 5.69 -1.94 13.49
C HIS A 65 6.18 -2.47 12.14
N VAL A 66 7.50 -2.49 11.94
CA VAL A 66 8.15 -2.90 10.69
C VAL A 66 7.77 -4.32 10.26
N GLY A 67 7.56 -5.22 11.20
CA GLY A 67 7.21 -6.62 10.91
C GLY A 67 8.27 -7.32 10.07
N ALA A 68 7.85 -7.93 8.97
CA ALA A 68 8.74 -8.61 8.02
C ALA A 68 9.38 -7.67 6.98
N GLN A 69 9.06 -6.39 7.00
CA GLN A 69 9.61 -5.40 6.07
C GLN A 69 11.09 -5.11 6.38
N ASN A 70 11.87 -4.71 5.37
CA ASN A 70 13.28 -4.39 5.58
C ASN A 70 13.45 -2.98 6.16
N PRO A 71 13.91 -2.84 7.42
CA PRO A 71 14.00 -1.54 8.07
C PRO A 71 15.01 -0.58 7.45
N ALA A 72 15.97 -1.09 6.67
CA ALA A 72 17.00 -0.28 6.03
C ALA A 72 16.45 0.67 4.94
N TYR A 73 15.27 0.38 4.42
CA TYR A 73 14.65 1.13 3.32
C TYR A 73 13.41 1.94 3.74
N LEU A 74 13.13 2.06 5.04
CA LEU A 74 12.04 2.90 5.52
C LEU A 74 12.32 4.37 5.25
N ILE A 75 11.39 5.02 4.55
CA ILE A 75 11.43 6.46 4.23
C ILE A 75 10.11 7.13 4.55
N ASP A 76 10.09 8.45 4.60
CA ASP A 76 8.85 9.22 4.76
C ASP A 76 8.03 9.21 3.47
N PRO A 77 6.67 9.27 3.58
CA PRO A 77 5.78 9.38 2.44
C PRO A 77 6.16 10.53 1.51
N SER A 78 6.26 10.23 0.22
CA SER A 78 6.69 11.19 -0.80
C SER A 78 5.87 11.03 -2.06
N GLU A 79 5.09 12.07 -2.41
CA GLU A 79 4.37 12.13 -3.68
C GLU A 79 5.32 12.03 -4.88
N LYS A 80 6.46 12.70 -4.82
CA LYS A 80 7.45 12.67 -5.89
C LYS A 80 7.93 11.24 -6.18
N VAL A 81 8.28 10.50 -5.13
CA VAL A 81 8.74 9.11 -5.28
C VAL A 81 7.61 8.22 -5.80
N PHE A 82 6.38 8.44 -5.33
CA PHE A 82 5.20 7.73 -5.84
C PHE A 82 4.99 7.99 -7.33
N ASP A 83 5.12 9.22 -7.78
CA ASP A 83 4.91 9.58 -9.20
C ASP A 83 5.94 8.91 -10.12
N GLU A 84 7.19 8.78 -9.69
CA GLU A 84 8.22 8.03 -10.42
C GLU A 84 7.84 6.53 -10.54
N TRP A 85 7.29 5.93 -9.49
CA TRP A 85 6.79 4.55 -9.52
C TRP A 85 5.53 4.41 -10.38
N GLN A 86 4.61 5.37 -10.28
CA GLN A 86 3.37 5.36 -11.06
C GLN A 86 3.64 5.49 -12.57
N GLU A 87 4.62 6.30 -12.95
CA GLU A 87 5.09 6.38 -14.32
C GLU A 87 5.66 5.05 -14.81
N ALA A 88 6.56 4.42 -14.03
CA ALA A 88 7.14 3.12 -14.34
C ALA A 88 6.08 2.00 -14.41
N ALA A 89 5.06 2.10 -13.59
CA ALA A 89 3.90 1.19 -13.59
C ALA A 89 2.91 1.42 -14.74
N GLY A 90 3.13 2.42 -15.60
CA GLY A 90 2.16 2.80 -16.64
C GLY A 90 0.79 3.19 -16.07
N GLY A 91 0.75 3.84 -14.91
CA GLY A 91 -0.48 4.26 -14.24
C GLY A 91 -1.21 3.17 -13.46
N ARG A 92 -0.61 2.00 -13.24
CA ARG A 92 -1.28 0.82 -12.66
C ARG A 92 -1.23 0.72 -11.13
N ILE A 93 -0.58 1.64 -10.42
CA ILE A 93 -0.62 1.64 -8.96
C ILE A 93 -1.98 2.18 -8.52
N VAL A 94 -2.78 1.33 -7.87
CA VAL A 94 -4.14 1.66 -7.42
C VAL A 94 -4.25 1.77 -5.90
N LYS A 95 -3.21 1.32 -5.19
CA LYS A 95 -3.22 1.26 -3.73
C LYS A 95 -1.80 1.46 -3.18
N SER A 96 -1.66 2.23 -2.10
CA SER A 96 -0.40 2.44 -1.40
C SER A 96 -0.62 2.54 0.10
N ALA A 97 0.26 1.90 0.89
CA ALA A 97 0.20 1.94 2.34
C ALA A 97 1.26 2.86 2.95
N MET A 98 0.90 3.47 4.09
CA MET A 98 1.78 4.31 4.88
C MET A 98 1.46 4.24 6.37
N ALA A 99 2.42 4.59 7.21
CA ALA A 99 2.21 4.88 8.61
C ALA A 99 1.73 6.33 8.77
N ALA A 100 0.60 6.53 9.45
CA ALA A 100 -0.06 7.84 9.50
C ALA A 100 0.68 8.87 10.36
N GLU A 101 1.57 8.44 11.26
CA GLU A 101 2.42 9.30 12.09
C GLU A 101 3.70 9.79 11.40
N ARG A 102 4.00 9.28 10.19
CA ARG A 102 5.21 9.70 9.46
C ARG A 102 5.06 11.11 8.92
N ASP A 103 6.19 11.81 8.84
CA ASP A 103 6.22 13.16 8.27
C ASP A 103 5.68 13.16 6.83
N GLY A 104 4.74 14.07 6.55
CA GLY A 104 4.13 14.17 5.23
C GLY A 104 2.96 13.21 4.96
N ALA A 105 2.59 12.32 5.89
CA ALA A 105 1.55 11.31 5.69
C ALA A 105 0.20 11.88 5.23
N ALA A 106 -0.30 12.93 5.88
CA ALA A 106 -1.56 13.56 5.50
C ALA A 106 -1.48 14.22 4.10
N ALA A 107 -0.37 14.88 3.78
CA ALA A 107 -0.17 15.46 2.45
C ALA A 107 -0.11 14.38 1.35
N TYR A 108 0.56 13.27 1.63
CA TYR A 108 0.60 12.10 0.76
C TYR A 108 -0.80 11.50 0.53
N ALA A 109 -1.59 11.33 1.59
CA ALA A 109 -2.97 10.85 1.47
C ALA A 109 -3.82 11.75 0.58
N ALA A 110 -3.71 13.08 0.75
CA ALA A 110 -4.43 14.04 -0.07
C ALA A 110 -4.02 13.98 -1.55
N ALA A 111 -2.71 13.90 -1.83
CA ALA A 111 -2.19 13.80 -3.18
C ALA A 111 -2.66 12.52 -3.89
N LEU A 112 -2.61 11.37 -3.21
CA LEU A 112 -3.04 10.09 -3.78
C LEU A 112 -4.56 10.04 -3.97
N SER A 113 -5.33 10.58 -3.04
CA SER A 113 -6.79 10.70 -3.17
C SER A 113 -7.17 11.51 -4.41
N ALA A 114 -6.48 12.62 -4.67
CA ALA A 114 -6.70 13.44 -5.87
C ALA A 114 -6.37 12.68 -7.17
N LYS A 115 -5.49 11.68 -7.11
CA LYS A 115 -5.11 10.78 -8.23
C LYS A 115 -6.00 9.55 -8.34
N GLY A 116 -6.99 9.39 -7.45
CA GLY A 116 -7.86 8.21 -7.41
C GLY A 116 -7.20 6.94 -6.89
N VAL A 117 -6.08 7.07 -6.18
CA VAL A 117 -5.34 5.96 -5.58
C VAL A 117 -5.76 5.78 -4.12
N VAL A 118 -6.07 4.54 -3.72
CA VAL A 118 -6.45 4.20 -2.36
C VAL A 118 -5.23 4.29 -1.44
N THR A 119 -5.26 5.19 -0.47
CA THR A 119 -4.24 5.25 0.58
C THR A 119 -4.67 4.44 1.79
N CYS A 120 -3.79 3.55 2.26
CA CYS A 120 -4.01 2.67 3.40
C CYS A 120 -3.13 3.07 4.58
N ILE A 121 -3.67 2.98 5.79
CA ILE A 121 -2.91 3.08 7.03
C ILE A 121 -2.49 1.67 7.45
N GLY A 122 -1.20 1.44 7.63
CA GLY A 122 -0.64 0.16 8.06
C GLY A 122 0.81 0.28 8.49
N HIS A 123 1.33 -0.71 9.19
CA HIS A 123 2.68 -0.69 9.78
C HIS A 123 2.96 0.62 10.54
N SER A 124 1.98 1.01 11.39
CA SER A 124 1.85 2.36 11.93
C SER A 124 1.69 2.32 13.46
N ASP A 125 2.41 3.18 14.16
CA ASP A 125 2.23 3.44 15.60
C ASP A 125 1.41 4.71 15.84
N ALA A 126 0.62 5.13 14.86
CA ALA A 126 -0.17 6.35 14.95
C ALA A 126 -1.13 6.36 16.14
N THR A 127 -1.33 7.53 16.70
CA THR A 127 -2.44 7.84 17.58
C THR A 127 -3.75 7.86 16.81
N TYR A 128 -4.87 7.89 17.53
CA TYR A 128 -6.18 8.07 16.92
C TYR A 128 -6.26 9.37 16.11
N ASP A 129 -5.74 10.47 16.66
CA ASP A 129 -5.79 11.80 16.03
C ASP A 129 -4.94 11.86 14.75
N GLU A 130 -3.78 11.21 14.73
CA GLU A 130 -2.95 11.09 13.51
C GLU A 130 -3.64 10.27 12.43
N CYS A 131 -4.31 9.17 12.80
CA CYS A 131 -5.15 8.42 11.87
C CYS A 131 -6.30 9.28 11.34
N ALA A 132 -7.00 10.00 12.21
CA ALA A 132 -8.10 10.89 11.82
C ALA A 132 -7.62 11.99 10.86
N ALA A 133 -6.43 12.56 11.08
CA ALA A 133 -5.83 13.52 10.15
C ALA A 133 -5.58 12.92 8.75
N ALA A 134 -5.02 11.71 8.69
CA ALA A 134 -4.78 11.01 7.43
C ALA A 134 -6.10 10.64 6.73
N ILE A 135 -7.13 10.20 7.46
CA ILE A 135 -8.46 9.88 6.92
C ILE A 135 -9.13 11.14 6.38
N ASN A 136 -9.12 12.25 7.12
CA ASN A 136 -9.66 13.53 6.66
C ASN A 136 -8.93 14.06 5.41
N ALA A 137 -7.68 13.69 5.24
CA ALA A 137 -6.89 14.00 4.05
C ALA A 137 -7.15 13.05 2.87
N GLY A 138 -7.89 11.93 3.05
CA GLY A 138 -8.29 11.03 1.98
C GLY A 138 -7.79 9.59 2.11
N ALA A 139 -7.11 9.20 3.19
CA ALA A 139 -6.87 7.80 3.46
C ALA A 139 -8.19 7.07 3.70
N SER A 140 -8.40 5.94 3.04
CA SER A 140 -9.71 5.26 3.02
C SER A 140 -9.63 3.74 3.26
N CYS A 141 -8.49 3.24 3.70
CA CYS A 141 -8.29 1.82 3.93
C CYS A 141 -7.32 1.60 5.10
N PHE A 142 -7.44 0.43 5.74
CA PHE A 142 -6.46 -0.06 6.71
C PHE A 142 -5.86 -1.37 6.22
N THR A 143 -4.52 -1.48 6.28
CA THR A 143 -3.80 -2.70 5.92
C THR A 143 -3.84 -3.66 7.10
N HIS A 144 -4.24 -4.92 6.87
CA HIS A 144 -4.29 -6.03 7.85
C HIS A 144 -4.59 -5.55 9.29
N THR A 145 -5.73 -4.89 9.45
CA THR A 145 -6.23 -4.35 10.73
C THR A 145 -5.98 -5.33 11.89
N TYR A 146 -5.52 -4.82 13.02
CA TYR A 146 -4.99 -5.49 14.22
C TYR A 146 -3.53 -6.00 14.14
N ASN A 147 -2.96 -6.15 12.96
CA ASN A 147 -1.59 -6.63 12.81
C ASN A 147 -0.65 -5.52 12.34
N GLY A 148 0.55 -5.44 12.92
CA GLY A 148 1.53 -4.40 12.57
C GLY A 148 1.02 -2.97 12.82
N GLN A 149 0.25 -2.74 13.89
CA GLN A 149 -0.39 -1.46 14.18
C GLN A 149 -0.42 -1.20 15.69
N ARG A 150 -0.52 0.09 16.09
CA ARG A 150 -0.84 0.43 17.47
C ARG A 150 -2.18 -0.16 17.86
N GLY A 151 -2.17 -1.00 18.91
CA GLY A 151 -3.34 -1.71 19.40
C GLY A 151 -4.36 -0.79 20.07
N LEU A 152 -5.59 -1.31 20.23
CA LEU A 152 -6.65 -0.62 20.95
C LEU A 152 -6.34 -0.52 22.45
N HIS A 153 -6.40 0.69 22.99
CA HIS A 153 -6.25 0.96 24.42
C HIS A 153 -7.27 2.02 24.87
N HIS A 154 -7.78 1.89 26.10
CA HIS A 154 -8.87 2.74 26.62
C HIS A 154 -8.55 4.24 26.70
N ARG A 155 -7.27 4.64 26.72
CA ARG A 155 -6.82 6.05 26.77
C ARG A 155 -6.33 6.56 25.43
N GLU A 156 -5.84 5.65 24.57
CA GLU A 156 -5.35 5.96 23.23
C GLU A 156 -5.82 4.84 22.28
N PRO A 157 -6.93 5.04 21.59
CA PRO A 157 -7.51 4.00 20.74
C PRO A 157 -6.61 3.54 19.60
N GLY A 158 -5.66 4.37 19.19
CA GLY A 158 -4.65 4.07 18.19
C GLY A 158 -5.24 3.75 16.82
N VAL A 159 -4.44 3.10 15.99
CA VAL A 159 -4.81 2.72 14.61
C VAL A 159 -6.04 1.79 14.61
N VAL A 160 -6.06 0.80 15.51
CA VAL A 160 -7.18 -0.14 15.61
C VAL A 160 -8.47 0.57 15.99
N GLY A 161 -8.42 1.50 16.96
CA GLY A 161 -9.58 2.29 17.35
C GLY A 161 -10.10 3.17 16.23
N ALA A 162 -9.21 3.81 15.46
CA ALA A 162 -9.59 4.58 14.30
C ALA A 162 -10.26 3.69 13.24
N ALA A 163 -9.71 2.52 12.95
CA ALA A 163 -10.29 1.57 11.99
C ALA A 163 -11.70 1.09 12.38
N MET A 164 -11.96 0.94 13.68
CA MET A 164 -13.26 0.46 14.17
C MET A 164 -14.34 1.53 14.25
N SER A 165 -13.97 2.80 14.31
CA SER A 165 -14.88 3.93 14.50
C SER A 165 -15.09 4.79 13.26
N THR A 166 -14.32 4.56 12.21
CA THR A 166 -14.50 5.26 10.92
C THR A 166 -15.47 4.48 10.04
N PRO A 167 -16.51 5.13 9.49
CA PRO A 167 -17.52 4.48 8.65
C PRO A 167 -17.00 4.02 7.30
#